data_228814a3bf4cd7aafdc3fc841cce9251
#
_entry.id   228814a3bf4cd7aafdc3fc841cce9251
#
_cell.length_a   1.000
_cell.length_b   1.000
_cell.length_c   1.000
_cell.angle_alpha   90.00
_cell.angle_beta   90.00
_cell.angle_gamma   90.00
#
_symmetry.space_group_name_H-M   'P 1'
#
loop_
_entity.id
_entity.type
_entity.pdbx_description
1 polymer ?
#
loop_
_entity_poly.entity_id
_entity_poly.type
_entity_poly.pdbx_seq_one_letter_code
_entity_poly.pdbx_strand_id
1 'polypeptide(L)'
;MVFKDDLYFLSNMYPCKVEVCIGMIPYTFTCAESAFQACKCPERVNEFVNLDGYQAKKLGRKVQLRPDWEQIKIDCMKAIVKAKFDQNTFLGLRLKSLKGDIVEHNTWNDTFWGVCNGTGENHLGKILMDLRDYYNPFYCLVVGSRDFNDYQLMCTVLDHLLQNKKYIVIVSGGAKGADSLAERYANEHPNCRLKVFLANWDKYGKSAGYRRNEQMHLYISAPSDNDRGVVAFWDGQSKGTAHNFELAIKYNTPIKIYNYLTGKYIPNPHSGI
;
A
#
# COMPACT_ATOMS: atom_id res chain seq x y z
N MET A 1 -17.63 -8.82 10.09
CA MET A 1 -18.63 -7.77 9.72
C MET A 1 -19.56 -8.37 8.68
N VAL A 2 -20.87 -8.13 8.76
CA VAL A 2 -21.77 -8.47 7.66
C VAL A 2 -21.69 -7.33 6.64
N PHE A 3 -21.53 -7.63 5.33
CA PHE A 3 -21.48 -6.61 4.28
C PHE A 3 -22.90 -6.08 3.96
N LYS A 4 -23.49 -5.37 4.96
CA LYS A 4 -24.81 -4.73 4.88
C LYS A 4 -24.71 -3.28 5.33
N ASP A 5 -25.73 -2.50 5.08
CA ASP A 5 -25.85 -1.10 5.47
C ASP A 5 -24.59 -0.29 5.08
N ASP A 6 -23.95 0.36 6.02
CA ASP A 6 -22.73 1.15 5.77
C ASP A 6 -21.56 0.33 5.24
N LEU A 7 -21.56 -0.99 5.42
CA LEU A 7 -20.51 -1.88 4.92
C LEU A 7 -20.87 -2.58 3.60
N TYR A 8 -22.04 -2.30 3.04
CA TYR A 8 -22.47 -2.90 1.77
C TYR A 8 -21.50 -2.60 0.62
N PHE A 9 -20.79 -1.47 0.67
CA PHE A 9 -19.77 -1.14 -0.32
C PHE A 9 -18.61 -2.15 -0.41
N LEU A 10 -18.39 -2.99 0.61
CA LEU A 10 -17.40 -4.08 0.59
C LEU A 10 -17.86 -5.26 -0.29
N SER A 11 -19.17 -5.47 -0.40
CA SER A 11 -19.75 -6.56 -1.18
C SER A 11 -19.45 -6.40 -2.67
N ASN A 12 -19.16 -7.52 -3.35
CA ASN A 12 -19.03 -7.56 -4.80
C ASN A 12 -20.32 -7.20 -5.53
N MET A 13 -21.47 -7.31 -4.85
CA MET A 13 -22.80 -6.93 -5.37
C MET A 13 -23.02 -5.41 -5.39
N TYR A 14 -22.16 -4.62 -4.72
CA TYR A 14 -22.33 -3.17 -4.65
C TYR A 14 -22.26 -2.53 -6.03
N PRO A 15 -23.29 -1.75 -6.45
CA PRO A 15 -23.31 -1.10 -7.75
C PRO A 15 -22.21 -0.03 -7.86
N CYS A 16 -21.27 -0.26 -8.75
CA CYS A 16 -20.20 0.70 -9.09
C CYS A 16 -19.56 0.29 -10.41
N LYS A 17 -19.02 1.26 -11.13
CA LYS A 17 -18.28 0.99 -12.37
C LYS A 17 -16.98 0.24 -12.03
N VAL A 18 -16.75 -0.88 -12.71
CA VAL A 18 -15.52 -1.67 -12.61
C VAL A 18 -15.01 -1.99 -14.01
N GLU A 19 -13.84 -1.47 -14.35
CA GLU A 19 -13.20 -1.75 -15.63
C GLU A 19 -12.00 -2.69 -15.41
N VAL A 20 -12.02 -3.82 -16.09
CA VAL A 20 -10.95 -4.82 -16.05
C VAL A 20 -10.71 -5.42 -17.42
N CYS A 21 -9.49 -5.86 -17.68
CA CYS A 21 -9.17 -6.62 -18.89
C CYS A 21 -9.48 -8.10 -18.66
N ILE A 22 -10.22 -8.69 -19.59
CA ILE A 22 -10.40 -10.13 -19.69
C ILE A 22 -9.70 -10.59 -20.99
N GLY A 23 -8.62 -11.34 -20.85
CA GLY A 23 -7.59 -11.41 -21.87
C GLY A 23 -6.88 -10.05 -22.02
N MET A 24 -6.78 -9.54 -23.24
CA MET A 24 -6.19 -8.23 -23.55
C MET A 24 -7.26 -7.14 -23.84
N ILE A 25 -8.53 -7.44 -23.64
CA ILE A 25 -9.65 -6.54 -23.98
C ILE A 25 -10.22 -5.93 -22.70
N PRO A 26 -10.31 -4.60 -22.60
CA PRO A 26 -10.95 -3.93 -21.47
C PRO A 26 -12.49 -4.04 -21.58
N TYR A 27 -13.12 -4.34 -20.46
CA TYR A 27 -14.58 -4.39 -20.32
C TYR A 27 -15.00 -3.60 -19.09
N THR A 28 -16.14 -2.92 -19.19
CA THR A 28 -16.74 -2.19 -18.07
C THR A 28 -17.96 -2.95 -17.55
N PHE A 29 -18.00 -3.16 -16.25
CA PHE A 29 -19.06 -3.88 -15.55
C PHE A 29 -19.80 -2.97 -14.57
N THR A 30 -21.03 -3.35 -14.22
CA THR A 30 -21.90 -2.63 -13.28
C THR A 30 -21.54 -2.86 -11.81
N CYS A 31 -20.78 -3.93 -11.52
CA CYS A 31 -20.30 -4.29 -10.18
C CYS A 31 -19.15 -5.31 -10.26
N ALA A 32 -18.45 -5.51 -9.15
CA ALA A 32 -17.36 -6.49 -9.06
C ALA A 32 -17.86 -7.94 -9.27
N GLU A 33 -19.08 -8.26 -8.85
CA GLU A 33 -19.65 -9.60 -9.06
C GLU A 33 -19.83 -9.90 -10.54
N SER A 34 -20.35 -8.96 -11.34
CA SER A 34 -20.54 -9.22 -12.78
C SER A 34 -19.19 -9.41 -13.49
N ALA A 35 -18.17 -8.64 -13.14
CA ALA A 35 -16.81 -8.84 -13.63
C ALA A 35 -16.24 -10.22 -13.26
N PHE A 36 -16.43 -10.63 -12.00
CA PHE A 36 -15.94 -11.92 -11.51
C PHE A 36 -16.65 -13.10 -12.20
N GLN A 37 -17.95 -13.03 -12.40
CA GLN A 37 -18.69 -14.07 -13.10
C GLN A 37 -18.30 -14.17 -14.58
N ALA A 38 -18.00 -13.03 -15.23
CA ALA A 38 -17.50 -13.00 -16.62
C ALA A 38 -16.13 -13.69 -16.77
N CYS A 39 -15.25 -13.60 -15.77
CA CYS A 39 -13.94 -14.29 -15.81
C CYS A 39 -14.04 -15.81 -15.91
N LYS A 40 -15.16 -16.42 -15.54
CA LYS A 40 -15.38 -17.87 -15.62
C LYS A 40 -15.45 -18.39 -17.06
N CYS A 41 -15.93 -17.53 -17.97
CA CYS A 41 -16.23 -17.89 -19.34
C CYS A 41 -15.90 -16.70 -20.26
N PRO A 42 -14.61 -16.46 -20.58
CA PRO A 42 -14.15 -15.28 -21.32
C PRO A 42 -14.83 -15.09 -22.68
N GLU A 43 -15.22 -16.16 -23.36
CA GLU A 43 -15.92 -16.13 -24.66
C GLU A 43 -17.35 -15.56 -24.57
N ARG A 44 -17.93 -15.50 -23.36
CA ARG A 44 -19.28 -14.98 -23.10
C ARG A 44 -19.30 -13.67 -22.31
N VAL A 45 -18.18 -12.97 -22.21
CA VAL A 45 -18.04 -11.73 -21.43
C VAL A 45 -19.15 -10.73 -21.69
N ASN A 46 -19.52 -10.52 -22.97
CA ASN A 46 -20.52 -9.53 -23.36
C ASN A 46 -21.91 -9.77 -22.75
N GLU A 47 -22.20 -10.99 -22.32
CA GLU A 47 -23.48 -11.29 -21.64
C GLU A 47 -23.50 -10.77 -20.19
N PHE A 48 -22.36 -10.44 -19.61
CA PHE A 48 -22.23 -10.01 -18.22
C PHE A 48 -22.11 -8.49 -18.03
N VAL A 49 -21.67 -7.75 -19.05
CA VAL A 49 -21.29 -6.33 -18.89
C VAL A 49 -22.40 -5.43 -18.35
N ASN A 50 -23.67 -5.73 -18.67
CA ASN A 50 -24.83 -4.92 -18.25
C ASN A 50 -25.65 -5.58 -17.13
N LEU A 51 -25.21 -6.71 -16.59
CA LEU A 51 -25.95 -7.42 -15.54
C LEU A 51 -25.62 -6.83 -14.16
N ASP A 52 -26.63 -6.77 -13.30
CA ASP A 52 -26.38 -6.60 -11.87
C ASP A 52 -25.74 -7.87 -11.25
N GLY A 53 -25.30 -7.77 -10.01
CA GLY A 53 -24.60 -8.88 -9.36
C GLY A 53 -25.43 -10.15 -9.21
N TYR A 54 -26.75 -10.02 -8.99
CA TYR A 54 -27.65 -11.18 -8.85
C TYR A 54 -27.88 -11.87 -10.19
N GLN A 55 -28.12 -11.10 -11.23
CA GLN A 55 -28.28 -11.59 -12.59
C GLN A 55 -26.99 -12.28 -13.07
N ALA A 56 -25.84 -11.62 -12.85
CA ALA A 56 -24.54 -12.18 -13.19
C ALA A 56 -24.25 -13.50 -12.46
N LYS A 57 -24.54 -13.56 -11.16
CA LYS A 57 -24.38 -14.79 -10.36
C LYS A 57 -25.31 -15.93 -10.86
N LYS A 58 -26.52 -15.59 -11.23
CA LYS A 58 -27.49 -16.57 -11.82
C LYS A 58 -27.00 -17.11 -13.17
N LEU A 59 -26.46 -16.24 -14.04
CA LEU A 59 -25.88 -16.65 -15.32
C LEU A 59 -24.59 -17.45 -15.11
N GLY A 60 -23.69 -16.98 -14.24
CA GLY A 60 -22.41 -17.60 -13.97
C GLY A 60 -22.47 -19.01 -13.37
N ARG A 61 -23.64 -19.43 -12.83
CA ARG A 61 -23.90 -20.83 -12.42
C ARG A 61 -24.22 -21.77 -13.59
N LYS A 62 -24.48 -21.19 -14.76
CA LYS A 62 -24.93 -21.95 -15.96
C LYS A 62 -23.87 -22.01 -17.05
N VAL A 63 -22.79 -21.23 -16.93
CA VAL A 63 -21.73 -21.22 -17.93
C VAL A 63 -20.78 -22.39 -17.71
N GLN A 64 -20.18 -22.86 -18.80
CA GLN A 64 -19.05 -23.78 -18.73
C GLN A 64 -17.83 -23.01 -18.21
N LEU A 65 -17.21 -23.54 -17.16
CA LEU A 65 -16.02 -22.92 -16.59
C LEU A 65 -14.81 -23.13 -17.51
N ARG A 66 -13.95 -22.13 -17.60
CA ARG A 66 -12.63 -22.28 -18.21
C ARG A 66 -11.81 -23.34 -17.45
N PRO A 67 -10.95 -24.10 -18.13
CA PRO A 67 -10.26 -25.26 -17.53
C PRO A 67 -9.37 -24.91 -16.33
N ASP A 68 -8.79 -23.70 -16.31
CA ASP A 68 -7.86 -23.20 -15.27
C ASP A 68 -8.56 -22.39 -14.17
N TRP A 69 -9.90 -22.42 -14.08
CA TRP A 69 -10.67 -21.59 -13.16
C TRP A 69 -10.24 -21.72 -11.71
N GLU A 70 -10.04 -22.95 -11.24
CA GLU A 70 -9.68 -23.19 -9.83
C GLU A 70 -8.30 -22.60 -9.46
N GLN A 71 -7.38 -22.53 -10.43
CA GLN A 71 -6.04 -21.97 -10.23
C GLN A 71 -6.07 -20.44 -10.21
N ILE A 72 -6.93 -19.80 -11.01
CA ILE A 72 -6.88 -18.34 -11.22
C ILE A 72 -7.97 -17.55 -10.46
N LYS A 73 -9.00 -18.20 -9.93
CA LYS A 73 -10.17 -17.52 -9.35
C LYS A 73 -9.81 -16.52 -8.26
N ILE A 74 -8.78 -16.80 -7.43
CA ILE A 74 -8.32 -15.89 -6.37
C ILE A 74 -7.65 -14.66 -6.99
N ASP A 75 -6.81 -14.84 -7.99
CA ASP A 75 -6.11 -13.73 -8.64
C ASP A 75 -7.05 -12.86 -9.48
N CYS A 76 -8.06 -13.46 -10.12
CA CYS A 76 -9.16 -12.72 -10.73
C CYS A 76 -9.89 -11.86 -9.69
N MET A 77 -10.22 -12.42 -8.53
CA MET A 77 -10.89 -11.67 -7.47
C MET A 77 -10.03 -10.52 -6.95
N LYS A 78 -8.72 -10.75 -6.70
CA LYS A 78 -7.79 -9.69 -6.28
C LYS A 78 -7.76 -8.54 -7.28
N ALA A 79 -7.62 -8.85 -8.58
CA ALA A 79 -7.56 -7.85 -9.64
C ALA A 79 -8.85 -7.02 -9.72
N ILE A 80 -10.01 -7.68 -9.64
CA ILE A 80 -11.32 -7.03 -9.73
C ILE A 80 -11.60 -6.17 -8.51
N VAL A 81 -11.33 -6.68 -7.30
CA VAL A 81 -11.50 -5.92 -6.05
C VAL A 81 -10.57 -4.71 -6.06
N LYS A 82 -9.32 -4.87 -6.48
CA LYS A 82 -8.39 -3.74 -6.64
C LYS A 82 -8.92 -2.71 -7.63
N ALA A 83 -9.39 -3.12 -8.81
CA ALA A 83 -9.97 -2.24 -9.82
C ALA A 83 -11.19 -1.47 -9.27
N LYS A 84 -12.09 -2.16 -8.56
CA LYS A 84 -13.25 -1.54 -7.90
C LYS A 84 -12.84 -0.38 -7.00
N PHE A 85 -11.86 -0.56 -6.14
CA PHE A 85 -11.48 0.45 -5.15
C PHE A 85 -10.53 1.51 -5.71
N ASP A 86 -9.68 1.18 -6.67
CA ASP A 86 -8.81 2.15 -7.35
C ASP A 86 -9.61 3.13 -8.22
N GLN A 87 -10.64 2.62 -8.92
CA GLN A 87 -11.43 3.39 -9.88
C GLN A 87 -12.55 4.20 -9.22
N ASN A 88 -12.93 3.86 -7.99
CA ASN A 88 -13.97 4.53 -7.22
C ASN A 88 -13.36 5.15 -5.96
N THR A 89 -12.78 6.36 -6.11
CA THR A 89 -12.01 7.07 -5.08
C THR A 89 -12.71 7.10 -3.71
N PHE A 90 -14.02 7.38 -3.69
CA PHE A 90 -14.79 7.40 -2.43
C PHE A 90 -14.81 6.03 -1.74
N LEU A 91 -14.97 4.94 -2.50
CA LEU A 91 -14.93 3.59 -1.94
C LEU A 91 -13.53 3.24 -1.42
N GLY A 92 -12.50 3.63 -2.16
CA GLY A 92 -11.10 3.45 -1.74
C GLY A 92 -10.79 4.16 -0.42
N LEU A 93 -11.23 5.40 -0.26
CA LEU A 93 -11.09 6.15 1.00
C LEU A 93 -11.84 5.49 2.15
N ARG A 94 -13.05 4.99 1.92
CA ARG A 94 -13.81 4.24 2.93
C ARG A 94 -13.11 2.96 3.35
N LEU A 95 -12.60 2.17 2.39
CA LEU A 95 -11.83 0.95 2.69
C LEU A 95 -10.60 1.29 3.53
N LYS A 96 -9.86 2.31 3.13
CA LYS A 96 -8.67 2.81 3.83
C LYS A 96 -8.94 3.16 5.30
N SER A 97 -10.11 3.72 5.62
CA SER A 97 -10.47 4.15 6.97
C SER A 97 -10.91 3.01 7.89
N LEU A 98 -11.20 1.83 7.37
CA LEU A 98 -11.65 0.69 8.19
C LEU A 98 -10.54 0.20 9.12
N LYS A 99 -10.92 -0.15 10.34
CA LYS A 99 -10.02 -0.76 11.34
C LYS A 99 -10.49 -2.18 11.68
N GLY A 100 -9.56 -3.00 12.16
CA GLY A 100 -9.84 -4.38 12.57
C GLY A 100 -10.07 -5.34 11.39
N ASP A 101 -10.58 -6.52 11.71
CA ASP A 101 -10.76 -7.59 10.74
C ASP A 101 -11.99 -7.39 9.86
N ILE A 102 -11.83 -7.65 8.57
CA ILE A 102 -12.90 -7.69 7.59
C ILE A 102 -13.26 -9.16 7.36
N VAL A 103 -14.50 -9.52 7.71
CA VAL A 103 -15.00 -10.90 7.53
C VAL A 103 -16.30 -10.84 6.77
N GLU A 104 -16.40 -11.56 5.65
CA GLU A 104 -17.64 -11.73 4.91
C GLU A 104 -18.50 -12.80 5.58
N HIS A 105 -19.35 -12.40 6.51
CA HIS A 105 -20.32 -13.32 7.10
C HIS A 105 -21.51 -13.55 6.16
N ASN A 106 -21.86 -14.81 5.96
CA ASN A 106 -22.96 -15.21 5.11
C ASN A 106 -23.81 -16.34 5.75
N THR A 107 -25.01 -16.57 5.18
CA THR A 107 -25.97 -17.60 5.61
C THR A 107 -26.28 -18.59 4.50
N TRP A 108 -25.61 -18.51 3.34
CA TRP A 108 -25.85 -19.34 2.17
C TRP A 108 -24.76 -20.38 1.90
N ASN A 109 -24.04 -20.75 2.96
CA ASN A 109 -23.06 -21.84 2.98
C ASN A 109 -21.81 -21.60 2.10
N ASP A 110 -21.41 -20.33 1.89
CA ASP A 110 -20.15 -20.00 1.25
C ASP A 110 -19.02 -19.97 2.28
N THR A 111 -18.30 -21.05 2.37
CA THR A 111 -17.15 -21.19 3.28
C THR A 111 -15.81 -20.91 2.61
N PHE A 112 -15.79 -20.64 1.31
CA PHE A 112 -14.57 -20.29 0.57
C PHE A 112 -14.34 -18.76 0.59
N TRP A 113 -15.27 -17.99 0.01
CA TRP A 113 -15.11 -16.53 -0.05
C TRP A 113 -15.37 -15.87 1.30
N GLY A 114 -16.26 -16.40 2.10
CA GLY A 114 -16.65 -15.86 3.39
C GLY A 114 -16.61 -16.86 4.54
N VAL A 115 -17.41 -16.56 5.56
CA VAL A 115 -17.61 -17.37 6.77
C VAL A 115 -19.10 -17.61 6.98
N CYS A 116 -19.50 -18.88 7.09
CA CYS A 116 -20.85 -19.29 7.40
C CYS A 116 -20.87 -20.07 8.73
N ASN A 117 -21.72 -19.67 9.66
CA ASN A 117 -21.83 -20.30 10.98
C ASN A 117 -20.48 -20.47 11.73
N GLY A 118 -19.61 -19.47 11.63
CA GLY A 118 -18.31 -19.47 12.29
C GLY A 118 -17.22 -20.26 11.54
N THR A 119 -17.51 -20.89 10.41
CA THR A 119 -16.56 -21.68 9.63
C THR A 119 -16.38 -21.09 8.22
N GLY A 120 -15.14 -21.01 7.74
CA GLY A 120 -14.82 -20.55 6.38
C GLY A 120 -13.43 -19.95 6.26
N GLU A 121 -12.95 -19.87 5.03
CA GLU A 121 -11.60 -19.38 4.69
C GLU A 121 -11.51 -17.87 4.59
N ASN A 122 -12.65 -17.18 4.36
CA ASN A 122 -12.75 -15.72 4.28
C ASN A 122 -11.80 -15.10 3.23
N HIS A 123 -11.68 -15.69 2.05
CA HIS A 123 -10.78 -15.17 1.01
C HIS A 123 -11.11 -13.74 0.61
N LEU A 124 -12.39 -13.36 0.49
CA LEU A 124 -12.76 -11.98 0.14
C LEU A 124 -12.36 -10.98 1.24
N GLY A 125 -12.61 -11.33 2.50
CA GLY A 125 -12.18 -10.49 3.62
C GLY A 125 -10.66 -10.32 3.68
N LYS A 126 -9.89 -11.39 3.45
CA LYS A 126 -8.44 -11.34 3.38
C LYS A 126 -7.93 -10.44 2.24
N ILE A 127 -8.55 -10.51 1.05
CA ILE A 127 -8.23 -9.66 -0.09
C ILE A 127 -8.50 -8.19 0.24
N LEU A 128 -9.63 -7.89 0.88
CA LEU A 128 -9.99 -6.53 1.28
C LEU A 128 -9.05 -5.96 2.35
N MET A 129 -8.66 -6.77 3.34
CA MET A 129 -7.66 -6.38 4.35
C MET A 129 -6.31 -6.11 3.72
N ASP A 130 -5.86 -6.98 2.81
CA ASP A 130 -4.61 -6.80 2.09
C ASP A 130 -4.60 -5.51 1.26
N LEU A 131 -5.68 -5.22 0.55
CA LEU A 131 -5.83 -3.99 -0.22
C LEU A 131 -5.90 -2.75 0.68
N ARG A 132 -6.58 -2.83 1.83
CA ARG A 132 -6.58 -1.75 2.83
C ARG A 132 -5.16 -1.46 3.32
N ASP A 133 -4.38 -2.48 3.63
CA ASP A 133 -3.00 -2.35 4.10
C ASP A 133 -2.09 -1.79 2.98
N TYR A 134 -2.33 -2.17 1.71
CA TYR A 134 -1.67 -1.57 0.55
C TYR A 134 -1.95 -0.07 0.42
N TYR A 135 -3.16 0.39 0.77
CA TYR A 135 -3.51 1.82 0.80
C TYR A 135 -3.00 2.55 2.04
N ASN A 136 -2.61 1.83 3.08
CA ASN A 136 -2.06 2.34 4.35
C ASN A 136 -0.62 1.82 4.56
N PRO A 137 0.34 2.12 3.67
CA PRO A 137 1.70 1.63 3.82
C PRO A 137 2.39 2.29 5.01
N PHE A 138 3.44 1.66 5.51
CA PHE A 138 4.40 2.32 6.38
C PHE A 138 5.26 3.29 5.57
N TYR A 139 5.38 4.54 6.03
CA TYR A 139 6.27 5.53 5.41
C TYR A 139 7.61 5.55 6.11
N CYS A 140 8.66 5.14 5.43
CA CYS A 140 10.04 5.16 5.91
C CYS A 140 10.82 6.27 5.20
N LEU A 141 11.02 7.40 5.89
CA LEU A 141 11.91 8.45 5.40
C LEU A 141 13.35 8.06 5.73
N VAL A 142 14.16 7.82 4.70
CA VAL A 142 15.58 7.52 4.85
C VAL A 142 16.38 8.77 4.53
N VAL A 143 17.25 9.17 5.47
CA VAL A 143 18.11 10.33 5.34
C VAL A 143 19.53 9.96 5.78
N GLY A 144 20.52 10.74 5.39
CA GLY A 144 21.87 10.49 5.87
C GLY A 144 22.95 11.33 5.20
N SER A 145 24.18 11.03 5.55
CA SER A 145 25.37 11.70 5.04
C SER A 145 25.61 11.37 3.57
N ARG A 146 26.09 12.33 2.81
CA ARG A 146 26.39 12.16 1.37
C ARG A 146 27.54 11.19 1.09
N ASP A 147 28.38 10.96 2.09
CA ASP A 147 29.54 10.07 2.01
C ASP A 147 29.25 8.65 2.51
N PHE A 148 28.01 8.40 2.96
CA PHE A 148 27.58 7.05 3.33
C PHE A 148 27.46 6.17 2.09
N ASN A 149 28.25 5.07 2.03
CA ASN A 149 28.35 4.20 0.85
C ASN A 149 28.22 2.70 1.17
N ASP A 150 27.93 2.33 2.42
CA ASP A 150 27.76 0.94 2.83
C ASP A 150 26.31 0.46 2.63
N TYR A 151 26.06 -0.11 1.44
CA TYR A 151 24.73 -0.64 1.10
C TYR A 151 24.36 -1.86 1.94
N GLN A 152 25.31 -2.73 2.25
CA GLN A 152 25.03 -3.93 3.04
C GLN A 152 24.59 -3.56 4.46
N LEU A 153 25.24 -2.58 5.06
CA LEU A 153 24.82 -2.04 6.35
C LEU A 153 23.42 -1.41 6.27
N MET A 154 23.11 -0.66 5.20
CA MET A 154 21.78 -0.12 5.00
C MET A 154 20.71 -1.22 4.96
N CYS A 155 20.92 -2.29 4.17
CA CYS A 155 20.02 -3.43 4.09
C CYS A 155 19.82 -4.05 5.49
N THR A 156 20.91 -4.34 6.20
CA THR A 156 20.83 -4.93 7.56
C THR A 156 19.98 -4.10 8.51
N VAL A 157 20.15 -2.77 8.49
CA VAL A 157 19.42 -1.85 9.36
C VAL A 157 17.95 -1.76 8.95
N LEU A 158 17.67 -1.58 7.66
CA LEU A 158 16.31 -1.43 7.16
C LEU A 158 15.52 -2.73 7.27
N ASP A 159 16.10 -3.88 6.92
CA ASP A 159 15.46 -5.19 7.05
C ASP A 159 15.04 -5.46 8.49
N HIS A 160 15.92 -5.18 9.44
CA HIS A 160 15.61 -5.32 10.87
C HIS A 160 14.46 -4.39 11.31
N LEU A 161 14.48 -3.12 10.90
CA LEU A 161 13.47 -2.14 11.32
C LEU A 161 12.12 -2.33 10.63
N LEU A 162 12.12 -2.87 9.41
CA LEU A 162 10.94 -2.96 8.55
C LEU A 162 10.36 -4.38 8.45
N GLN A 163 10.95 -5.39 9.11
CA GLN A 163 10.59 -6.81 9.03
C GLN A 163 9.09 -7.11 9.22
N ASN A 164 8.39 -6.30 10.04
CA ASN A 164 6.96 -6.48 10.34
C ASN A 164 6.06 -5.55 9.51
N LYS A 165 6.60 -4.90 8.45
CA LYS A 165 5.85 -3.96 7.60
C LYS A 165 5.57 -4.61 6.25
N LYS A 166 4.28 -4.82 5.94
CA LYS A 166 3.86 -5.53 4.72
C LYS A 166 4.03 -4.69 3.47
N TYR A 167 3.66 -3.42 3.52
CA TYR A 167 3.79 -2.45 2.44
C TYR A 167 4.52 -1.21 2.94
N ILE A 168 5.56 -0.82 2.23
CA ILE A 168 6.46 0.25 2.62
C ILE A 168 6.55 1.29 1.51
N VAL A 169 6.61 2.57 1.89
CA VAL A 169 7.03 3.65 1.01
C VAL A 169 8.35 4.20 1.53
N ILE A 170 9.44 3.91 0.83
CA ILE A 170 10.73 4.54 1.08
C ILE A 170 10.67 5.97 0.52
N VAL A 171 10.93 6.94 1.37
CA VAL A 171 11.00 8.36 0.98
C VAL A 171 12.46 8.80 0.99
N SER A 172 12.92 9.33 -0.15
CA SER A 172 14.31 9.79 -0.37
C SER A 172 14.34 11.22 -0.85
N GLY A 173 15.42 11.90 -0.58
CA GLY A 173 15.66 13.26 -1.05
C GLY A 173 16.47 13.33 -2.35
N GLY A 174 16.80 12.22 -2.99
CA GLY A 174 17.51 12.22 -4.27
C GLY A 174 18.94 12.73 -4.24
N ALA A 175 19.58 12.76 -3.06
CA ALA A 175 20.99 13.15 -2.94
C ALA A 175 21.92 11.94 -3.10
N LYS A 176 23.23 12.20 -3.16
CA LYS A 176 24.24 11.14 -3.08
C LYS A 176 24.26 10.53 -1.67
N GLY A 177 24.87 9.35 -1.55
CA GLY A 177 25.06 8.67 -0.28
C GLY A 177 23.81 7.93 0.20
N ALA A 178 23.37 8.16 1.43
CA ALA A 178 22.25 7.44 2.02
C ALA A 178 20.96 7.49 1.18
N ASP A 179 20.65 8.64 0.57
CA ASP A 179 19.46 8.83 -0.25
C ASP A 179 19.47 7.87 -1.48
N SER A 180 20.58 7.85 -2.24
CA SER A 180 20.72 6.98 -3.41
C SER A 180 20.73 5.49 -3.06
N LEU A 181 21.30 5.12 -1.92
CA LEU A 181 21.26 3.74 -1.45
C LEU A 181 19.85 3.33 -0.99
N ALA A 182 19.08 4.25 -0.40
CA ALA A 182 17.68 4.01 -0.06
C ALA A 182 16.80 3.81 -1.30
N GLU A 183 17.07 4.54 -2.39
CA GLU A 183 16.41 4.35 -3.67
C GLU A 183 16.72 2.97 -4.27
N ARG A 184 17.97 2.54 -4.19
CA ARG A 184 18.39 1.18 -4.58
C ARG A 184 17.65 0.14 -3.74
N TYR A 185 17.61 0.29 -2.42
CA TYR A 185 16.89 -0.60 -1.52
C TYR A 185 15.41 -0.74 -1.91
N ALA A 186 14.72 0.38 -2.16
CA ALA A 186 13.33 0.36 -2.57
C ALA A 186 13.09 -0.40 -3.89
N ASN A 187 14.01 -0.28 -4.85
CA ASN A 187 13.90 -0.94 -6.15
C ASN A 187 14.20 -2.45 -6.09
N GLU A 188 15.01 -2.89 -5.13
CA GLU A 188 15.35 -4.31 -4.95
C GLU A 188 14.34 -5.08 -4.06
N HIS A 189 13.44 -4.36 -3.35
CA HIS A 189 12.45 -4.98 -2.44
C HIS A 189 11.02 -4.83 -2.97
N PRO A 190 10.36 -5.93 -3.39
CA PRO A 190 9.06 -5.87 -4.10
C PRO A 190 7.89 -5.34 -3.25
N ASN A 191 8.02 -5.36 -1.91
CA ASN A 191 7.04 -4.78 -0.99
C ASN A 191 7.26 -3.28 -0.74
N CYS A 192 8.32 -2.70 -1.33
CA CYS A 192 8.66 -1.29 -1.24
C CYS A 192 8.21 -0.52 -2.48
N ARG A 193 7.73 0.69 -2.25
CA ARG A 193 7.51 1.73 -3.27
C ARG A 193 8.46 2.88 -2.98
N LEU A 194 8.92 3.57 -4.02
CA LEU A 194 9.82 4.69 -3.90
C LEU A 194 9.09 6.02 -4.10
N LYS A 195 9.37 7.00 -3.22
CA LYS A 195 8.98 8.40 -3.39
C LYS A 195 10.20 9.31 -3.23
N VAL A 196 10.61 9.96 -4.32
CA VAL A 196 11.76 10.89 -4.33
C VAL A 196 11.28 12.33 -4.32
N PHE A 197 11.95 13.17 -3.51
CA PHE A 197 11.80 14.61 -3.45
C PHE A 197 13.10 15.28 -3.89
N LEU A 198 13.08 16.00 -5.00
CA LEU A 198 14.26 16.70 -5.49
C LEU A 198 14.33 18.13 -4.94
N ALA A 199 15.53 18.54 -4.50
CA ALA A 199 15.76 19.92 -4.09
C ALA A 199 15.85 20.84 -5.32
N ASN A 200 15.06 21.92 -5.35
CA ASN A 200 15.10 22.91 -6.43
C ASN A 200 16.16 23.97 -6.14
N TRP A 201 17.39 23.69 -6.52
CA TRP A 201 18.55 24.54 -6.29
C TRP A 201 18.47 25.85 -7.07
N ASP A 202 17.93 25.85 -8.27
CA ASP A 202 17.78 27.05 -9.11
C ASP A 202 16.86 28.08 -8.48
N LYS A 203 15.76 27.60 -7.85
CA LYS A 203 14.77 28.47 -7.21
C LYS A 203 15.18 28.93 -5.81
N TYR A 204 15.80 28.06 -5.01
CA TYR A 204 15.96 28.29 -3.58
C TYR A 204 17.42 28.37 -3.11
N GLY A 205 18.38 28.19 -4.02
CA GLY A 205 19.80 28.26 -3.69
C GLY A 205 20.16 27.37 -2.49
N LYS A 206 20.97 27.90 -1.58
CA LYS A 206 21.47 27.17 -0.39
C LYS A 206 20.36 26.65 0.54
N SER A 207 19.14 27.19 0.48
CA SER A 207 18.01 26.73 1.29
C SER A 207 17.25 25.55 0.70
N ALA A 208 17.52 25.18 -0.56
CA ALA A 208 16.76 24.14 -1.28
C ALA A 208 16.75 22.78 -0.55
N GLY A 209 17.89 22.36 0.01
CA GLY A 209 18.01 21.11 0.76
C GLY A 209 17.15 21.09 2.03
N TYR A 210 17.14 22.18 2.78
CA TYR A 210 16.32 22.33 4.00
C TYR A 210 14.82 22.31 3.68
N ARG A 211 14.40 23.02 2.63
CA ARG A 211 13.01 23.03 2.16
C ARG A 211 12.56 21.64 1.70
N ARG A 212 13.40 20.93 0.98
CA ARG A 212 13.14 19.56 0.54
C ARG A 212 12.97 18.63 1.76
N ASN A 213 13.85 18.73 2.77
CA ASN A 213 13.72 17.96 3.99
C ASN A 213 12.36 18.20 4.67
N GLU A 214 11.94 19.46 4.78
CA GLU A 214 10.62 19.79 5.34
C GLU A 214 9.46 19.21 4.52
N GLN A 215 9.54 19.26 3.17
CA GLN A 215 8.54 18.65 2.30
C GLN A 215 8.41 17.14 2.50
N MET A 216 9.53 16.43 2.73
CA MET A 216 9.53 15.00 3.02
C MET A 216 8.83 14.69 4.35
N HIS A 217 9.14 15.44 5.41
CA HIS A 217 8.49 15.29 6.71
C HIS A 217 6.99 15.61 6.64
N LEU A 218 6.59 16.67 5.96
CA LEU A 218 5.19 16.99 5.71
C LEU A 218 4.48 15.85 4.97
N TYR A 219 5.11 15.30 3.93
CA TYR A 219 4.53 14.20 3.15
C TYR A 219 4.25 12.96 3.99
N ILE A 220 5.20 12.52 4.83
CA ILE A 220 5.01 11.34 5.67
C ILE A 220 4.07 11.59 6.85
N SER A 221 3.82 12.85 7.20
CA SER A 221 2.96 13.26 8.33
C SER A 221 1.53 13.61 7.90
N ALA A 222 1.31 13.84 6.60
CA ALA A 222 0.00 14.28 6.09
C ALA A 222 -1.15 13.31 6.35
N PRO A 223 -0.98 11.98 6.28
CA PRO A 223 -1.99 11.05 6.75
C PRO A 223 -1.88 10.89 8.27
N SER A 224 -2.83 11.41 9.01
CA SER A 224 -2.84 11.42 10.50
C SER A 224 -2.73 10.05 11.17
N ASP A 225 -3.14 8.98 10.45
CA ASP A 225 -3.21 7.61 10.98
C ASP A 225 -2.13 6.68 10.42
N ASN A 226 -1.21 7.16 9.60
CA ASN A 226 -0.21 6.30 9.00
C ASN A 226 0.94 6.00 9.96
N ASP A 227 1.28 4.75 10.00
CA ASP A 227 2.50 4.24 10.59
C ASP A 227 3.70 4.79 9.80
N ARG A 228 4.60 5.51 10.47
CA ARG A 228 5.72 6.22 9.84
C ARG A 228 6.95 6.26 10.72
N GLY A 229 8.12 6.45 10.10
CA GLY A 229 9.35 6.64 10.82
C GLY A 229 10.45 7.26 9.96
N VAL A 230 11.47 7.74 10.60
CA VAL A 230 12.70 8.24 9.98
C VAL A 230 13.86 7.31 10.36
N VAL A 231 14.67 6.96 9.38
CA VAL A 231 15.94 6.25 9.60
C VAL A 231 17.06 7.12 9.08
N ALA A 232 18.01 7.46 9.94
CA ALA A 232 19.13 8.33 9.60
C ALA A 232 20.47 7.58 9.70
N PHE A 233 21.24 7.59 8.61
CA PHE A 233 22.62 7.12 8.57
C PHE A 233 23.55 8.33 8.70
N TRP A 234 24.10 8.55 9.90
CA TRP A 234 24.78 9.78 10.25
C TRP A 234 26.25 9.58 10.62
N ASP A 235 27.09 10.52 10.21
CA ASP A 235 28.52 10.58 10.52
C ASP A 235 28.85 11.32 11.83
N GLY A 236 27.85 11.87 12.51
CA GLY A 236 28.03 12.72 13.69
C GLY A 236 28.26 14.21 13.38
N GLN A 237 28.35 14.61 12.11
CA GLN A 237 28.73 15.98 11.70
C GLN A 237 27.81 16.61 10.66
N SER A 238 27.21 15.83 9.77
CA SER A 238 26.38 16.33 8.66
C SER A 238 25.21 17.18 9.18
N LYS A 239 25.28 18.51 8.95
CA LYS A 239 24.21 19.47 9.33
C LYS A 239 22.90 19.22 8.60
N GLY A 240 22.96 18.80 7.33
CA GLY A 240 21.76 18.47 6.54
C GLY A 240 21.01 17.26 7.09
N THR A 241 21.74 16.27 7.62
CA THR A 241 21.16 15.12 8.31
C THR A 241 20.60 15.52 9.68
N ALA A 242 21.36 16.32 10.46
CA ALA A 242 20.92 16.82 11.77
C ALA A 242 19.62 17.65 11.70
N HIS A 243 19.39 18.42 10.65
CA HIS A 243 18.15 19.14 10.43
C HIS A 243 16.91 18.22 10.39
N ASN A 244 17.04 16.97 9.91
CA ASN A 244 15.93 16.02 9.94
C ASN A 244 15.60 15.56 11.37
N PHE A 245 16.51 15.69 12.33
CA PHE A 245 16.23 15.36 13.74
C PHE A 245 15.30 16.39 14.36
N GLU A 246 15.53 17.68 14.06
CA GLU A 246 14.63 18.78 14.47
C GLU A 246 13.24 18.63 13.82
N LEU A 247 13.21 18.29 12.53
CA LEU A 247 11.96 18.07 11.82
C LEU A 247 11.20 16.83 12.34
N ALA A 248 11.89 15.75 12.73
CA ALA A 248 11.26 14.58 13.33
C ALA A 248 10.54 14.94 14.63
N ILE A 249 11.13 15.82 15.47
CA ILE A 249 10.49 16.36 16.67
C ILE A 249 9.30 17.24 16.29
N LYS A 250 9.51 18.23 15.40
CA LYS A 250 8.49 19.18 14.94
C LYS A 250 7.23 18.47 14.45
N TYR A 251 7.38 17.37 13.72
CA TYR A 251 6.28 16.60 13.12
C TYR A 251 5.89 15.37 13.93
N ASN A 252 6.38 15.23 15.15
CA ASN A 252 6.12 14.09 16.04
C ASN A 252 6.29 12.74 15.31
N THR A 253 7.44 12.55 14.65
CA THR A 253 7.75 11.35 13.87
C THR A 253 8.85 10.56 14.57
N PRO A 254 8.63 9.25 14.87
CA PRO A 254 9.69 8.41 15.42
C PRO A 254 10.93 8.40 14.53
N ILE A 255 12.10 8.51 15.13
CA ILE A 255 13.38 8.49 14.41
C ILE A 255 14.35 7.48 15.03
N LYS A 256 15.05 6.72 14.17
CA LYS A 256 16.18 5.88 14.52
C LYS A 256 17.43 6.45 13.84
N ILE A 257 18.42 6.81 14.63
CA ILE A 257 19.68 7.38 14.14
C ILE A 257 20.78 6.33 14.32
N TYR A 258 21.35 5.88 13.21
CA TYR A 258 22.49 4.98 13.20
C TYR A 258 23.76 5.77 12.86
N ASN A 259 24.69 5.85 13.82
CA ASN A 259 26.00 6.42 13.55
C ASN A 259 26.89 5.34 12.93
N TYR A 260 27.10 5.43 11.62
CA TYR A 260 27.80 4.40 10.86
C TYR A 260 29.33 4.39 11.08
N LEU A 261 29.91 5.44 11.66
CA LEU A 261 31.30 5.45 12.02
C LEU A 261 31.57 4.70 13.35
N THR A 262 30.61 4.72 14.25
CA THR A 262 30.73 4.03 15.55
C THR A 262 30.01 2.68 15.59
N GLY A 263 29.18 2.38 14.57
CA GLY A 263 28.37 1.15 14.50
C GLY A 263 27.24 1.09 15.53
N LYS A 264 26.74 2.23 16.04
CA LYS A 264 25.78 2.27 17.14
C LYS A 264 24.55 3.13 16.81
N TYR A 265 23.41 2.72 17.34
CA TYR A 265 22.25 3.63 17.44
C TYR A 265 22.53 4.69 18.52
N ILE A 266 22.13 5.90 18.23
CA ILE A 266 22.24 7.03 19.16
C ILE A 266 20.85 7.65 19.41
N PRO A 267 20.62 8.22 20.61
CA PRO A 267 19.41 8.99 20.87
C PRO A 267 19.37 10.23 19.96
N ASN A 268 18.17 10.73 19.68
CA ASN A 268 18.05 12.01 18.97
C ASN A 268 18.67 13.13 19.83
N PRO A 269 19.72 13.80 19.36
CA PRO A 269 20.42 14.83 20.16
C PRO A 269 19.54 16.04 20.49
N HIS A 270 18.39 16.20 19.81
CA HIS A 270 17.42 17.27 20.07
C HIS A 270 16.23 16.85 20.96
N SER A 271 16.17 15.58 21.44
CA SER A 271 15.06 15.06 22.26
C SER A 271 15.12 15.40 23.75
N GLY A 272 16.06 16.22 24.17
CA GLY A 272 16.33 16.56 25.56
C GLY A 272 16.13 18.05 25.88
N ILE A 273 15.33 18.79 25.14
CA ILE A 273 14.95 20.18 25.42
C ILE A 273 13.51 20.25 25.89
#